data_3ed2841d9b68d4c1549a654e361d3454
#
_entry.id   3ed2841d9b68d4c1549a654e361d3454
#
_cell.length_a   1.000
_cell.length_b   1.000
_cell.length_c   1.000
_cell.angle_alpha   90.00
_cell.angle_beta   90.00
_cell.angle_gamma   90.00
#
_symmetry.space_group_name_H-M   'P 1'
#
loop_
_entity.id
_entity.type
_entity.pdbx_description
1 polymer ?
#
loop_
_entity_poly.entity_id
_entity_poly.type
_entity_poly.pdbx_seq_one_letter_code
_entity_poly.pdbx_strand_id
1 'polypeptide(L)'
;LVIIGLAGPVLNPDRARTPGSGPVLVLLDGGWGGAQDWAARMELADQLLAEAARDARTAAVIRVSQPEAAEVLPADVWRGRLPGLAPLPWLPGPQSAARLEAVLPQGQFETLWLSDALDFDGRAAVLAALEARGPVRIYQSGRAPVALRPTVVEGEALRLTALRATPDAAREISVAAHG
;
A
#
# COMPACT_ATOMS: atom_id res chain seq x y z
N LEU A 1 -8.73 -24.11 -18.21
CA LEU A 1 -8.85 -22.67 -18.15
C LEU A 1 -8.72 -22.23 -16.69
N VAL A 2 -7.56 -21.79 -16.28
CA VAL A 2 -7.34 -21.26 -14.93
C VAL A 2 -7.52 -19.76 -15.02
N ILE A 3 -8.61 -19.23 -14.48
CA ILE A 3 -8.81 -17.79 -14.33
C ILE A 3 -8.25 -17.42 -12.96
N ILE A 4 -7.07 -16.81 -12.93
CA ILE A 4 -6.51 -16.22 -11.72
C ILE A 4 -7.18 -14.84 -11.57
N GLY A 5 -8.31 -14.81 -10.88
CA GLY A 5 -9.04 -13.59 -10.56
C GLY A 5 -8.42 -12.85 -9.37
N LEU A 6 -7.23 -12.29 -9.53
CA LEU A 6 -6.60 -11.36 -8.59
C LEU A 6 -6.24 -10.03 -9.26
N ALA A 7 -6.91 -9.73 -10.37
CA ALA A 7 -6.76 -8.43 -11.00
C ALA A 7 -7.82 -7.48 -10.46
N GLY A 8 -7.51 -6.81 -9.36
CA GLY A 8 -8.12 -5.52 -9.11
C GLY A 8 -7.75 -4.57 -10.27
N PRO A 9 -8.56 -3.55 -10.61
CA PRO A 9 -8.28 -2.68 -11.74
C PRO A 9 -6.92 -2.01 -11.57
N VAL A 10 -5.99 -2.31 -12.46
CA VAL A 10 -4.75 -1.55 -12.60
C VAL A 10 -5.15 -0.18 -13.15
N LEU A 11 -5.16 0.81 -12.29
CA LEU A 11 -5.31 2.22 -12.69
C LEU A 11 -4.01 2.65 -13.36
N ASN A 12 -3.83 2.33 -14.55
CA ASN A 12 -2.98 2.85 -15.61
C ASN A 12 -2.48 1.73 -16.56
N PRO A 13 -3.32 1.18 -17.47
CA PRO A 13 -2.95 0.05 -18.33
C PRO A 13 -2.01 0.42 -19.48
N ASP A 14 -1.77 1.69 -19.78
CA ASP A 14 -1.23 2.11 -21.08
C ASP A 14 0.23 2.54 -21.11
N ARG A 15 1.02 2.29 -20.09
CA ARG A 15 2.47 2.42 -20.24
C ARG A 15 3.07 1.06 -20.57
N ALA A 16 3.31 0.86 -21.88
CA ALA A 16 4.11 -0.24 -22.39
C ALA A 16 5.30 -0.48 -21.45
N ARG A 17 5.43 -1.73 -20.99
CA ARG A 17 6.50 -2.20 -20.14
C ARG A 17 7.85 -1.99 -20.83
N THR A 18 8.41 -0.83 -20.68
CA THR A 18 9.87 -0.72 -20.79
C THR A 18 10.38 -1.31 -19.49
N PRO A 19 11.20 -2.39 -19.51
CA PRO A 19 11.83 -2.90 -18.30
C PRO A 19 12.52 -1.71 -17.63
N GLY A 20 12.02 -1.30 -16.46
CA GLY A 20 12.51 -0.12 -15.79
C GLY A 20 13.98 -0.32 -15.43
N SER A 21 14.87 0.44 -16.07
CA SER A 21 16.25 0.54 -15.66
C SER A 21 16.29 1.43 -14.42
N GLY A 22 16.55 0.88 -13.26
CA GLY A 22 16.65 1.67 -12.02
C GLY A 22 16.13 0.94 -10.80
N PRO A 23 16.26 1.54 -9.61
CA PRO A 23 15.76 0.96 -8.37
C PRO A 23 14.23 0.77 -8.38
N VAL A 24 13.76 -0.21 -7.61
CA VAL A 24 12.35 -0.45 -7.34
C VAL A 24 12.05 -0.04 -5.91
N LEU A 25 11.02 0.75 -5.70
CA LEU A 25 10.45 1.00 -4.39
C LEU A 25 9.20 0.13 -4.21
N VAL A 26 9.24 -0.82 -3.28
CA VAL A 26 8.05 -1.51 -2.80
C VAL A 26 7.49 -0.70 -1.64
N LEU A 27 6.32 -0.10 -1.84
CA LEU A 27 5.64 0.70 -0.84
C LEU A 27 4.48 -0.09 -0.25
N LEU A 28 4.41 -0.18 1.07
CA LEU A 28 3.33 -0.81 1.82
C LEU A 28 2.57 0.28 2.58
N ASP A 29 1.24 0.25 2.62
CA ASP A 29 0.50 1.11 3.55
C ASP A 29 0.93 0.80 4.99
N GLY A 30 1.10 -0.48 5.30
CA GLY A 30 1.79 -0.98 6.49
C GLY A 30 0.99 -0.86 7.79
N GLY A 31 -0.25 -0.35 7.74
CA GLY A 31 -1.15 -0.23 8.88
C GLY A 31 -1.97 -1.49 9.14
N TRP A 32 -2.76 -1.46 10.23
CA TRP A 32 -3.64 -2.55 10.64
C TRP A 32 -4.70 -2.91 9.58
N GLY A 33 -5.07 -1.97 8.70
CA GLY A 33 -6.01 -2.22 7.60
C GLY A 33 -5.57 -3.33 6.67
N GLY A 34 -4.26 -3.50 6.51
CA GLY A 34 -3.66 -4.58 5.73
C GLY A 34 -3.45 -5.91 6.48
N ALA A 35 -3.77 -5.97 7.78
CA ALA A 35 -3.41 -7.12 8.62
C ALA A 35 -4.09 -8.43 8.18
N GLN A 36 -5.35 -8.37 7.74
CA GLN A 36 -6.09 -9.56 7.30
C GLN A 36 -5.48 -10.23 6.06
N ASP A 37 -4.90 -9.43 5.16
CA ASP A 37 -4.32 -9.88 3.89
C ASP A 37 -2.78 -9.80 3.92
N TRP A 38 -2.19 -9.65 5.11
CA TRP A 38 -0.74 -9.42 5.23
C TRP A 38 0.10 -10.50 4.57
N ALA A 39 -0.24 -11.77 4.79
CA ALA A 39 0.48 -12.89 4.19
C ALA A 39 0.45 -12.82 2.65
N ALA A 40 -0.72 -12.57 2.06
CA ALA A 40 -0.86 -12.42 0.61
C ALA A 40 -0.10 -11.21 0.05
N ARG A 41 -0.01 -10.11 0.82
CA ARG A 41 0.80 -8.93 0.44
C ARG A 41 2.28 -9.23 0.47
N MET A 42 2.76 -9.96 1.49
CA MET A 42 4.16 -10.37 1.57
C MET A 42 4.52 -11.34 0.45
N GLU A 43 3.63 -12.26 0.09
CA GLU A 43 3.80 -13.13 -1.07
C GLU A 43 3.88 -12.33 -2.37
N LEU A 44 3.00 -11.35 -2.58
CA LEU A 44 3.07 -10.45 -3.74
C LEU A 44 4.36 -9.62 -3.74
N ALA A 45 4.76 -9.08 -2.59
CA ALA A 45 6.01 -8.34 -2.45
C ALA A 45 7.22 -9.23 -2.82
N ASP A 46 7.24 -10.51 -2.36
CA ASP A 46 8.29 -11.45 -2.72
C ASP A 46 8.33 -11.72 -4.23
N GLN A 47 7.18 -11.92 -4.86
CA GLN A 47 7.09 -12.13 -6.31
C GLN A 47 7.63 -10.93 -7.10
N LEU A 48 7.25 -9.70 -6.70
CA LEU A 48 7.71 -8.47 -7.34
C LEU A 48 9.21 -8.24 -7.14
N LEU A 49 9.72 -8.51 -5.95
CA LEU A 49 11.16 -8.44 -5.65
C LEU A 49 11.93 -9.55 -6.39
N ALA A 50 11.36 -10.75 -6.54
CA ALA A 50 11.96 -11.81 -7.33
C ALA A 50 12.07 -11.45 -8.82
N GLU A 51 11.07 -10.72 -9.36
CA GLU A 51 11.12 -10.18 -10.72
C GLU A 51 12.25 -9.14 -10.83
N ALA A 52 12.32 -8.19 -9.87
CA ALA A 52 13.38 -7.20 -9.84
C ALA A 52 14.80 -7.82 -9.69
N ALA A 53 14.92 -8.89 -8.89
CA ALA A 53 16.19 -9.61 -8.72
C ALA A 53 16.64 -10.31 -10.00
N ARG A 54 15.73 -10.88 -10.79
CA ARG A 54 16.06 -11.47 -12.09
C ARG A 54 16.62 -10.46 -13.08
N ASP A 55 16.15 -9.21 -12.97
CA ASP A 55 16.62 -8.08 -13.76
C ASP A 55 17.85 -7.38 -13.12
N ALA A 56 18.48 -7.99 -12.10
CA ALA A 56 19.61 -7.46 -11.34
C ALA A 56 19.37 -6.04 -10.78
N ARG A 57 18.12 -5.70 -10.48
CA ARG A 57 17.74 -4.38 -9.93
C ARG A 57 17.94 -4.35 -8.42
N THR A 58 18.22 -3.16 -7.93
CA THR A 58 18.16 -2.84 -6.51
C THR A 58 16.72 -2.48 -6.11
N ALA A 59 16.40 -2.65 -4.84
CA ALA A 59 15.10 -2.32 -4.29
C ALA A 59 15.20 -1.62 -2.94
N ALA A 60 14.13 -0.94 -2.57
CA ALA A 60 13.88 -0.48 -1.22
C ALA A 60 12.46 -0.89 -0.81
N VAL A 61 12.22 -1.13 0.47
CA VAL A 61 10.89 -1.42 1.00
C VAL A 61 10.59 -0.41 2.11
N ILE A 62 9.48 0.32 1.98
CA ILE A 62 9.07 1.35 2.94
C ILE A 62 7.60 1.13 3.32
N ARG A 63 7.25 1.39 4.59
CA ARG A 63 5.87 1.46 5.07
C ARG A 63 5.43 2.92 5.22
N VAL A 64 4.31 3.28 4.60
CA VAL A 64 3.76 4.66 4.68
C VAL A 64 3.36 5.02 6.10
N SER A 65 2.85 4.05 6.86
CA SER A 65 2.45 4.24 8.26
C SER A 65 3.61 4.57 9.20
N GLN A 66 4.84 4.17 8.84
CA GLN A 66 6.07 4.48 9.55
C GLN A 66 7.23 4.51 8.56
N PRO A 67 7.40 5.63 7.82
CA PRO A 67 8.51 5.75 6.89
C PRO A 67 9.85 5.78 7.64
N GLU A 68 10.72 4.86 7.28
CA GLU A 68 12.10 4.77 7.77
C GLU A 68 13.04 5.02 6.59
N ALA A 69 14.28 5.41 6.87
CA ALA A 69 15.27 5.67 5.83
C ALA A 69 15.36 4.50 4.85
N ALA A 70 15.20 4.77 3.57
CA ALA A 70 15.21 3.75 2.54
C ALA A 70 16.61 3.16 2.39
N GLU A 71 16.78 1.89 2.72
CA GLU A 71 17.95 1.14 2.32
C GLU A 71 17.78 0.62 0.90
N VAL A 72 18.60 1.09 -0.02
CA VAL A 72 18.63 0.57 -1.40
C VAL A 72 19.61 -0.59 -1.46
N LEU A 73 19.07 -1.80 -1.56
CA LEU A 73 19.84 -3.07 -1.54
C LEU A 73 19.48 -3.91 -2.77
N PRO A 74 20.27 -4.93 -3.13
CA PRO A 74 19.85 -5.93 -4.09
C PRO A 74 18.47 -6.50 -3.72
N ALA A 75 17.60 -6.71 -4.71
CA ALA A 75 16.22 -7.10 -4.45
C ALA A 75 16.08 -8.45 -3.75
N ASP A 76 17.02 -9.38 -3.96
CA ASP A 76 17.09 -10.68 -3.27
C ASP A 76 17.38 -10.53 -1.77
N VAL A 77 18.15 -9.54 -1.36
CA VAL A 77 18.41 -9.24 0.06
C VAL A 77 17.12 -8.81 0.75
N TRP A 78 16.32 -7.96 0.08
CA TRP A 78 15.02 -7.55 0.61
C TRP A 78 14.02 -8.71 0.71
N ARG A 79 14.04 -9.65 -0.22
CA ARG A 79 13.25 -10.89 -0.13
C ARG A 79 13.50 -11.63 1.18
N GLY A 80 14.76 -11.76 1.57
CA GLY A 80 15.13 -12.38 2.85
C GLY A 80 14.67 -11.61 4.09
N ARG A 81 14.39 -10.29 3.96
CA ARG A 81 13.94 -9.44 5.07
C ARG A 81 12.41 -9.36 5.20
N LEU A 82 11.64 -9.68 4.15
CA LEU A 82 10.17 -9.61 4.18
C LEU A 82 9.52 -10.34 5.36
N PRO A 83 9.97 -11.56 5.75
CA PRO A 83 9.36 -12.27 6.88
C PRO A 83 9.48 -11.53 8.23
N GLY A 84 10.40 -10.58 8.35
CA GLY A 84 10.55 -9.73 9.54
C GLY A 84 9.59 -8.54 9.58
N LEU A 85 8.82 -8.29 8.52
CA LEU A 85 7.87 -7.21 8.49
C LEU A 85 6.51 -7.65 9.05
N ALA A 86 5.91 -6.78 9.86
CA ALA A 86 4.58 -6.97 10.42
C ALA A 86 3.72 -5.72 10.21
N PRO A 87 2.39 -5.85 10.15
CA PRO A 87 1.51 -4.70 10.12
C PRO A 87 1.59 -3.93 11.43
N LEU A 88 1.51 -2.61 11.35
CA LEU A 88 1.55 -1.71 12.49
C LEU A 88 0.12 -1.44 13.01
N PRO A 89 -0.05 -1.17 14.31
CA PRO A 89 -1.37 -0.94 14.89
C PRO A 89 -1.97 0.43 14.54
N TRP A 90 -1.31 1.26 13.74
CA TRP A 90 -1.79 2.56 13.29
C TRP A 90 -1.85 2.66 11.77
N LEU A 91 -2.65 3.60 11.27
CA LEU A 91 -2.75 3.95 9.85
C LEU A 91 -1.76 5.08 9.48
N PRO A 92 -1.46 5.26 8.18
CA PRO A 92 -0.85 6.49 7.71
C PRO A 92 -1.68 7.72 8.11
N GLY A 93 -1.03 8.82 8.44
CA GLY A 93 -1.67 10.05 8.86
C GLY A 93 -1.30 11.25 7.98
N PRO A 94 -1.78 12.46 8.31
CA PRO A 94 -1.61 13.67 7.48
C PRO A 94 -0.15 14.01 7.18
N GLN A 95 0.77 13.64 8.06
CA GLN A 95 2.21 13.91 7.88
C GLN A 95 2.95 12.81 7.11
N SER A 96 2.26 11.73 6.71
CA SER A 96 2.92 10.58 6.07
C SER A 96 3.59 10.95 4.75
N ALA A 97 3.00 11.86 3.96
CA ALA A 97 3.58 12.32 2.71
C ALA A 97 4.93 13.03 2.94
N ALA A 98 4.99 14.01 3.84
CA ALA A 98 6.23 14.74 4.13
C ALA A 98 7.31 13.84 4.74
N ARG A 99 6.92 12.91 5.63
CA ARG A 99 7.84 11.93 6.22
C ARG A 99 8.38 10.95 5.18
N LEU A 100 7.50 10.48 4.28
CA LEU A 100 7.90 9.59 3.20
C LEU A 100 8.88 10.30 2.26
N GLU A 101 8.58 11.52 1.84
CA GLU A 101 9.43 12.31 0.95
C GLU A 101 10.85 12.50 1.52
N ALA A 102 10.96 12.72 2.83
CA ALA A 102 12.24 12.88 3.52
C ALA A 102 13.13 11.62 3.51
N VAL A 103 12.54 10.43 3.31
CA VAL A 103 13.24 9.15 3.37
C VAL A 103 13.29 8.41 2.03
N LEU A 104 12.66 8.95 0.97
CA LEU A 104 12.68 8.34 -0.36
C LEU A 104 14.11 8.22 -0.91
N PRO A 105 14.40 7.16 -1.69
CA PRO A 105 15.67 7.04 -2.39
C PRO A 105 15.93 8.25 -3.29
N GLN A 106 17.21 8.60 -3.44
CA GLN A 106 17.59 9.66 -4.37
C GLN A 106 17.42 9.20 -5.83
N GLY A 107 17.08 10.16 -6.72
CA GLY A 107 16.94 9.92 -8.14
C GLY A 107 15.58 9.37 -8.56
N GLN A 108 15.56 8.76 -9.74
CA GLN A 108 14.37 8.15 -10.34
C GLN A 108 14.26 6.69 -9.91
N PHE A 109 13.04 6.24 -9.64
CA PHE A 109 12.72 4.84 -9.32
C PHE A 109 11.29 4.50 -9.75
N GLU A 110 11.01 3.22 -9.91
CA GLU A 110 9.67 2.71 -10.13
C GLU A 110 9.05 2.35 -8.77
N THR A 111 7.81 2.78 -8.53
CA THR A 111 7.09 2.42 -7.31
C THR A 111 6.06 1.32 -7.55
N LEU A 112 6.08 0.31 -6.70
CA LEU A 112 5.10 -0.77 -6.62
C LEU A 112 4.39 -0.61 -5.26
N TRP A 113 3.22 0.03 -5.29
CA TRP A 113 2.47 0.35 -4.06
C TRP A 113 1.46 -0.76 -3.75
N LEU A 114 1.69 -1.51 -2.69
CA LEU A 114 0.79 -2.53 -2.17
C LEU A 114 -0.16 -1.89 -1.16
N SER A 115 -1.30 -1.44 -1.66
CA SER A 115 -2.28 -0.67 -0.89
C SER A 115 -3.31 -1.57 -0.20
N ASP A 116 -3.71 -1.22 1.01
CA ASP A 116 -4.80 -1.86 1.76
C ASP A 116 -6.19 -1.32 1.38
N ALA A 117 -6.24 -0.41 0.42
CA ALA A 117 -7.45 0.23 -0.07
C ALA A 117 -8.22 1.07 0.98
N LEU A 118 -7.60 1.38 2.13
CA LEU A 118 -8.13 2.38 3.05
C LEU A 118 -7.70 3.78 2.62
N ASP A 119 -8.62 4.72 2.76
CA ASP A 119 -8.31 6.12 2.58
C ASP A 119 -7.66 6.69 3.84
N PHE A 120 -6.70 7.59 3.65
CA PHE A 120 -6.06 8.33 4.74
C PHE A 120 -5.72 9.76 4.29
N ASP A 121 -5.70 10.68 5.26
CA ASP A 121 -5.35 12.07 4.98
C ASP A 121 -3.92 12.17 4.45
N GLY A 122 -3.77 12.76 3.26
CA GLY A 122 -2.47 12.89 2.58
C GLY A 122 -2.16 11.80 1.56
N ARG A 123 -3.07 10.85 1.28
CA ARG A 123 -2.87 9.80 0.27
C ARG A 123 -2.54 10.36 -1.12
N ALA A 124 -3.27 11.41 -1.54
CA ALA A 124 -3.02 12.08 -2.82
C ALA A 124 -1.63 12.74 -2.86
N ALA A 125 -1.18 13.33 -1.75
CA ALA A 125 0.15 13.91 -1.65
C ALA A 125 1.26 12.84 -1.69
N VAL A 126 1.05 11.67 -1.07
CA VAL A 126 1.94 10.51 -1.20
C VAL A 126 2.06 10.10 -2.66
N LEU A 127 0.93 9.94 -3.35
CA LEU A 127 0.94 9.55 -4.77
C LEU A 127 1.70 10.56 -5.63
N ALA A 128 1.43 11.86 -5.46
CA ALA A 128 2.10 12.93 -6.21
C ALA A 128 3.62 12.94 -5.97
N ALA A 129 4.07 12.74 -4.72
CA ALA A 129 5.50 12.65 -4.40
C ALA A 129 6.19 11.47 -5.08
N LEU A 130 5.50 10.33 -5.21
CA LEU A 130 6.01 9.14 -5.89
C LEU A 130 6.05 9.33 -7.42
N GLU A 131 4.97 9.86 -8.00
CA GLU A 131 4.87 10.12 -9.44
C GLU A 131 5.92 11.14 -9.93
N ALA A 132 6.32 12.07 -9.07
CA ALA A 132 7.43 12.99 -9.36
C ALA A 132 8.78 12.26 -9.50
N ARG A 133 8.92 11.04 -8.97
CA ARG A 133 10.15 10.23 -9.01
C ARG A 133 10.13 9.15 -10.10
N GLY A 134 8.97 8.80 -10.64
CA GLY A 134 8.84 7.82 -11.70
C GLY A 134 7.48 7.14 -11.76
N PRO A 135 7.35 6.06 -12.53
CA PRO A 135 6.07 5.36 -12.68
C PRO A 135 5.64 4.72 -11.36
N VAL A 136 4.34 4.84 -11.07
CA VAL A 136 3.71 4.23 -9.89
C VAL A 136 2.70 3.18 -10.35
N ARG A 137 2.83 1.97 -9.84
CA ARG A 137 1.83 0.89 -9.99
C ARG A 137 1.22 0.58 -8.64
N ILE A 138 -0.11 0.62 -8.55
CA ILE A 138 -0.83 0.36 -7.30
C ILE A 138 -1.49 -1.02 -7.40
N TYR A 139 -1.17 -1.88 -6.43
CA TYR A 139 -1.76 -3.19 -6.25
C TYR A 139 -2.70 -3.13 -5.06
N GLN A 140 -3.97 -3.40 -5.30
CA GLN A 140 -4.98 -3.44 -4.24
C GLN A 140 -5.50 -4.86 -4.08
N SER A 141 -5.75 -5.26 -2.84
CA SER A 141 -6.49 -6.49 -2.56
C SER A 141 -7.91 -6.37 -3.12
N GLY A 142 -8.41 -7.43 -3.72
CA GLY A 142 -9.82 -7.50 -4.16
C GLY A 142 -10.81 -7.45 -2.99
N ARG A 143 -10.33 -7.58 -1.76
CA ARG A 143 -11.08 -7.40 -0.52
C ARG A 143 -10.72 -6.04 0.06
N ALA A 144 -11.50 -5.00 -0.27
CA ALA A 144 -11.33 -3.70 0.34
C ALA A 144 -11.79 -3.75 1.80
N PRO A 145 -10.90 -3.54 2.78
CA PRO A 145 -11.32 -3.45 4.17
C PRO A 145 -12.17 -2.20 4.37
N VAL A 146 -13.16 -2.31 5.25
CA VAL A 146 -13.93 -1.17 5.73
C VAL A 146 -13.47 -0.88 7.14
N ALA A 147 -12.91 0.30 7.37
CA ALA A 147 -12.57 0.78 8.70
C ALA A 147 -13.69 1.69 9.23
N LEU A 148 -13.95 1.62 10.51
CA LEU A 148 -14.88 2.54 11.17
C LEU A 148 -14.07 3.57 11.98
N ARG A 149 -14.40 4.85 11.81
CA ARG A 149 -13.91 5.89 12.72
C ARG A 149 -14.57 5.72 14.11
N PRO A 150 -13.98 6.25 15.17
CA PRO A 150 -14.64 6.30 16.48
C PRO A 150 -16.04 6.89 16.35
N THR A 151 -16.99 6.27 17.03
CA THR A 151 -18.40 6.67 17.01
C THR A 151 -18.56 8.05 17.62
N VAL A 152 -19.33 8.91 16.98
CA VAL A 152 -19.73 10.20 17.53
C VAL A 152 -21.19 10.12 17.94
N VAL A 153 -21.51 10.55 19.16
CA VAL A 153 -22.88 10.65 19.69
C VAL A 153 -23.43 12.02 19.30
N GLU A 154 -24.50 12.04 18.53
CA GLU A 154 -25.21 13.27 18.14
C GLU A 154 -26.66 13.20 18.62
N GLY A 155 -26.93 13.79 19.78
CA GLY A 155 -28.23 13.64 20.44
C GLY A 155 -28.50 12.18 20.86
N GLU A 156 -29.59 11.59 20.37
CA GLU A 156 -29.92 10.18 20.59
C GLU A 156 -29.41 9.24 19.50
N ALA A 157 -28.69 9.76 18.51
CA ALA A 157 -28.17 8.99 17.39
C ALA A 157 -26.69 8.74 17.49
N LEU A 158 -26.26 7.56 17.00
CA LEU A 158 -24.85 7.22 16.82
C LEU A 158 -24.46 7.43 15.36
N ARG A 159 -23.47 8.29 15.13
CA ARG A 159 -22.89 8.45 13.79
C ARG A 159 -21.68 7.54 13.63
N LEU A 160 -21.74 6.63 12.68
CA LEU A 160 -20.66 5.76 12.26
C LEU A 160 -20.11 6.26 10.91
N THR A 161 -18.79 6.46 10.82
CA THR A 161 -18.13 6.83 9.57
C THR A 161 -17.26 5.69 9.10
N ALA A 162 -17.58 5.16 7.92
CA ALA A 162 -16.77 4.13 7.25
C ALA A 162 -15.73 4.77 6.33
N LEU A 163 -14.50 4.25 6.36
CA LEU A 163 -13.38 4.66 5.52
C LEU A 163 -13.12 3.59 4.46
N ARG A 164 -13.07 4.01 3.20
CA ARG A 164 -12.67 3.18 2.05
C ARG A 164 -11.81 4.00 1.09
N ALA A 165 -10.88 3.37 0.39
CA ALA A 165 -10.05 4.06 -0.61
C ALA A 165 -10.74 4.19 -1.98
N THR A 166 -11.66 3.28 -2.30
CA THR A 166 -12.41 3.31 -3.56
C THR A 166 -13.89 3.49 -3.30
N PRO A 167 -14.59 4.39 -4.03
CA PRO A 167 -16.03 4.41 -4.02
C PRO A 167 -16.53 3.07 -4.59
N ASP A 168 -17.36 2.39 -3.84
CA ASP A 168 -18.00 1.13 -4.22
C ASP A 168 -19.50 1.28 -3.97
N ALA A 169 -20.31 0.36 -4.50
CA ALA A 169 -21.74 0.31 -4.26
C ALA A 169 -22.04 0.31 -2.75
N ALA A 170 -23.19 0.85 -2.37
CA ALA A 170 -23.63 0.84 -0.98
C ALA A 170 -23.59 -0.59 -0.42
N ARG A 171 -22.98 -0.77 0.74
CA ARG A 171 -22.86 -2.05 1.42
C ARG A 171 -23.50 -1.97 2.78
N GLU A 172 -24.33 -2.94 3.09
CA GLU A 172 -24.90 -3.07 4.43
C GLU A 172 -23.83 -3.55 5.41
N ILE A 173 -23.69 -2.87 6.52
CA ILE A 173 -22.78 -3.23 7.62
C ILE A 173 -23.66 -3.45 8.85
N SER A 174 -23.67 -4.67 9.38
CA SER A 174 -24.30 -4.98 10.65
C SER A 174 -23.36 -4.66 11.81
N VAL A 175 -23.81 -3.83 12.73
CA VAL A 175 -23.08 -3.49 13.96
C VAL A 175 -23.84 -4.09 15.14
N ALA A 176 -23.19 -5.02 15.85
CA ALA A 176 -23.73 -5.57 17.11
C ALA A 176 -23.10 -4.84 18.29
N ALA A 177 -23.93 -4.24 19.14
CA ALA A 177 -23.48 -3.73 20.44
C ALA A 177 -23.66 -4.84 21.48
N HIS A 178 -22.59 -5.19 22.18
CA HIS A 178 -22.63 -6.04 23.35
C HIS A 178 -22.50 -5.14 24.60
N GLY A 179 -23.51 -5.13 25.40
CA GLY A 179 -23.53 -4.46 26.72
C GLY A 179 -22.85 -5.29 27.79
#